data_8466ef28d9bdd145c3d3f0bb82609afc
#
_entry.id   8466ef28d9bdd145c3d3f0bb82609afc
#
_cell.length_a   1.000
_cell.length_b   1.000
_cell.length_c   1.000
_cell.angle_alpha   90.00
_cell.angle_beta   90.00
_cell.angle_gamma   90.00
#
_symmetry.space_group_name_H-M   'P 1'
#
loop_
_entity.id
_entity.type
_entity.pdbx_description
1 polymer ?
#
loop_
_entity_poly.entity_id
_entity_poly.type
_entity_poly.pdbx_seq_one_letter_code
_entity_poly.pdbx_strand_id
1 'polypeptide(L)'
;MNDKIAWITGAGSGIGEHTAIQLSEEGYTVVLSGRTRESLEKVSTKCQGDPLVKILDVSDPEEVKRVFTEIIKEFKKIDVLVASAGINTPKRNWHNISHQDFDKVIKIDLNGIFYTNQLVLEKMKEQKSGLIVNISSWAGKYVSTLTGPAYTSAKHAVNALTESINMEAGHFGIRACAICPGEVATPILDKRPIPVSDEDKKKMVQPEDCAKTVIFLTQLHPRVCINEITISPTWNRDYVSRLTDQIPS
;
A
#
# COMPACT_ATOMS: atom_id res chain seq x y z
N MET A 1 12.52 25.71 -5.10
CA MET A 1 11.56 25.05 -4.19
C MET A 1 12.07 23.65 -3.91
N ASN A 2 12.10 23.23 -2.66
CA ASN A 2 12.59 21.89 -2.30
C ASN A 2 11.42 20.91 -2.45
N ASP A 3 11.12 20.53 -3.68
CA ASP A 3 9.96 19.71 -3.97
C ASP A 3 10.18 18.31 -3.36
N LYS A 4 9.34 17.95 -2.42
CA LYS A 4 9.35 16.58 -1.86
C LYS A 4 8.74 15.63 -2.89
N ILE A 5 9.40 14.53 -3.15
CA ILE A 5 8.98 13.54 -4.15
C ILE A 5 8.38 12.33 -3.47
N ALA A 6 7.15 11.98 -3.87
CA ALA A 6 6.48 10.77 -3.41
C ALA A 6 6.22 9.82 -4.58
N TRP A 7 6.70 8.58 -4.49
CA TRP A 7 6.41 7.53 -5.44
C TRP A 7 5.35 6.59 -4.90
N ILE A 8 4.23 6.45 -5.60
CA ILE A 8 3.10 5.63 -5.19
C ILE A 8 2.87 4.52 -6.21
N THR A 9 3.01 3.25 -5.80
CA THR A 9 2.61 2.11 -6.62
C THR A 9 1.16 1.74 -6.33
N GLY A 10 0.45 1.16 -7.32
CA GLY A 10 -0.99 0.91 -7.18
C GLY A 10 -1.82 2.19 -7.11
N ALA A 11 -1.32 3.30 -7.67
CA ALA A 11 -1.92 4.62 -7.56
C ALA A 11 -3.22 4.80 -8.37
N GLY A 12 -3.60 3.83 -9.19
CA GLY A 12 -4.79 3.97 -10.08
C GLY A 12 -6.14 3.73 -9.41
N SER A 13 -6.18 3.35 -8.13
CA SER A 13 -7.43 3.10 -7.39
C SER A 13 -7.21 2.99 -5.89
N GLY A 14 -8.29 3.10 -5.11
CA GLY A 14 -8.35 2.76 -3.70
C GLY A 14 -7.34 3.53 -2.84
N ILE A 15 -6.61 2.83 -1.96
CA ILE A 15 -5.68 3.46 -1.01
C ILE A 15 -4.59 4.25 -1.75
N GLY A 16 -4.02 3.69 -2.83
CA GLY A 16 -2.97 4.36 -3.61
C GLY A 16 -3.45 5.64 -4.28
N GLU A 17 -4.66 5.65 -4.86
CA GLU A 17 -5.30 6.82 -5.44
C GLU A 17 -5.46 7.94 -4.40
N HIS A 18 -6.13 7.65 -3.28
CA HIS A 18 -6.40 8.66 -2.24
C HIS A 18 -5.12 9.15 -1.56
N THR A 19 -4.11 8.28 -1.42
CA THR A 19 -2.79 8.67 -0.92
C THR A 19 -2.10 9.65 -1.88
N ALA A 20 -2.16 9.39 -3.17
CA ALA A 20 -1.56 10.27 -4.18
C ALA A 20 -2.21 11.66 -4.17
N ILE A 21 -3.55 11.71 -4.12
CA ILE A 21 -4.29 12.98 -4.06
C ILE A 21 -3.89 13.77 -2.81
N GLN A 22 -3.96 13.16 -1.62
CA GLN A 22 -3.64 13.86 -0.37
C GLN A 22 -2.17 14.27 -0.27
N LEU A 23 -1.22 13.45 -0.74
CA LEU A 23 0.19 13.85 -0.79
C LEU A 23 0.41 15.05 -1.73
N SER A 24 -0.32 15.12 -2.84
CA SER A 24 -0.24 16.28 -3.75
C SER A 24 -0.79 17.56 -3.09
N GLU A 25 -1.86 17.45 -2.29
CA GLU A 25 -2.41 18.54 -1.48
C GLU A 25 -1.43 19.04 -0.41
N GLU A 26 -0.60 18.14 0.13
CA GLU A 26 0.50 18.46 1.08
C GLU A 26 1.77 18.99 0.37
N GLY A 27 1.70 19.27 -0.92
CA GLY A 27 2.78 19.88 -1.70
C GLY A 27 3.87 18.90 -2.17
N TYR A 28 3.59 17.60 -2.20
CA TYR A 28 4.49 16.62 -2.81
C TYR A 28 4.31 16.61 -4.33
N THR A 29 5.40 16.54 -5.08
CA THR A 29 5.35 16.05 -6.46
C THR A 29 5.15 14.54 -6.42
N VAL A 30 4.02 14.07 -6.95
CA VAL A 30 3.63 12.66 -6.87
C VAL A 30 3.94 11.93 -8.18
N VAL A 31 4.54 10.74 -8.06
CA VAL A 31 4.74 9.81 -9.17
C VAL A 31 3.75 8.67 -9.03
N LEU A 32 2.82 8.59 -9.97
CA LEU A 32 1.71 7.64 -9.98
C LEU A 32 2.09 6.42 -10.81
N SER A 33 2.20 5.26 -10.18
CA SER A 33 2.54 4.03 -10.89
C SER A 33 1.48 2.94 -10.74
N GLY A 34 1.23 2.22 -11.82
CA GLY A 34 0.28 1.13 -11.93
C GLY A 34 0.18 0.61 -13.36
N ARG A 35 -0.61 -0.42 -13.58
CA ARG A 35 -0.68 -1.11 -14.88
C ARG A 35 -1.57 -0.43 -15.92
N THR A 36 -2.58 0.30 -15.47
CA THR A 36 -3.63 0.85 -16.34
C THR A 36 -3.46 2.34 -16.49
N ARG A 37 -3.04 2.79 -17.69
CA ARG A 37 -2.79 4.19 -18.00
C ARG A 37 -4.00 5.07 -17.71
N GLU A 38 -5.18 4.68 -18.19
CA GLU A 38 -6.41 5.47 -18.05
C GLU A 38 -6.78 5.72 -16.58
N SER A 39 -6.57 4.73 -15.71
CA SER A 39 -6.82 4.88 -14.27
C SER A 39 -5.85 5.88 -13.65
N LEU A 40 -4.58 5.82 -13.99
CA LEU A 40 -3.54 6.72 -13.48
C LEU A 40 -3.76 8.16 -13.97
N GLU A 41 -4.10 8.35 -15.24
CA GLU A 41 -4.40 9.65 -15.83
C GLU A 41 -5.65 10.27 -15.16
N LYS A 42 -6.67 9.46 -14.89
CA LYS A 42 -7.85 9.91 -14.13
C LYS A 42 -7.50 10.36 -12.71
N VAL A 43 -6.58 9.68 -12.03
CA VAL A 43 -6.10 10.10 -10.70
C VAL A 43 -5.23 11.34 -10.83
N SER A 44 -4.38 11.42 -11.83
CA SER A 44 -3.53 12.56 -12.12
C SER A 44 -4.34 13.87 -12.22
N THR A 45 -5.51 13.85 -12.85
CA THR A 45 -6.38 15.05 -12.94
C THR A 45 -6.96 15.51 -11.60
N LYS A 46 -6.90 14.68 -10.56
CA LYS A 46 -7.38 15.00 -9.21
C LYS A 46 -6.25 15.49 -8.29
N CYS A 47 -5.00 15.25 -8.66
CA CYS A 47 -3.85 15.68 -7.89
C CYS A 47 -3.54 17.16 -8.15
N GLN A 48 -2.95 17.82 -7.15
CA GLN A 48 -2.41 19.17 -7.31
C GLN A 48 -1.00 19.13 -7.93
N GLY A 49 -0.60 20.20 -8.60
CA GLY A 49 0.70 20.32 -9.25
C GLY A 49 0.81 19.51 -10.53
N ASP A 50 2.02 19.02 -10.81
CA ASP A 50 2.34 18.26 -12.03
C ASP A 50 2.65 16.80 -11.70
N PRO A 51 1.64 15.94 -11.50
CA PRO A 51 1.83 14.53 -11.20
C PRO A 51 2.45 13.78 -12.40
N LEU A 52 3.44 12.93 -12.13
CA LEU A 52 4.08 12.12 -13.14
C LEU A 52 3.45 10.73 -13.24
N VAL A 53 2.93 10.36 -14.40
CA VAL A 53 2.35 9.03 -14.65
C VAL A 53 3.40 8.08 -15.22
N LYS A 54 3.60 6.91 -14.59
CA LYS A 54 4.53 5.86 -15.03
C LYS A 54 3.82 4.49 -15.02
N ILE A 55 3.69 3.89 -16.19
CA ILE A 55 3.12 2.54 -16.31
C ILE A 55 4.12 1.54 -15.73
N LEU A 56 3.61 0.68 -14.85
CA LEU A 56 4.43 -0.26 -14.08
C LEU A 56 3.62 -1.50 -13.69
N ASP A 57 4.13 -2.67 -14.03
CA ASP A 57 3.79 -3.91 -13.34
C ASP A 57 4.86 -4.18 -12.28
N VAL A 58 4.49 -4.08 -11.00
CA VAL A 58 5.42 -4.30 -9.88
C VAL A 58 5.94 -5.73 -9.79
N SER A 59 5.30 -6.69 -10.45
CA SER A 59 5.74 -8.08 -10.48
C SER A 59 6.94 -8.32 -11.43
N ASP A 60 7.28 -7.32 -12.26
CA ASP A 60 8.44 -7.35 -13.16
C ASP A 60 9.57 -6.46 -12.59
N PRO A 61 10.68 -7.06 -12.10
CA PRO A 61 11.78 -6.29 -11.51
C PRO A 61 12.48 -5.36 -12.52
N GLU A 62 12.48 -5.69 -13.81
CA GLU A 62 13.09 -4.83 -14.83
C GLU A 62 12.22 -3.60 -15.10
N GLU A 63 10.91 -3.74 -15.11
CA GLU A 63 10.00 -2.58 -15.16
C GLU A 63 10.15 -1.68 -13.93
N VAL A 64 10.24 -2.27 -12.73
CA VAL A 64 10.49 -1.52 -11.50
C VAL A 64 11.77 -0.72 -11.58
N LYS A 65 12.86 -1.36 -12.03
CA LYS A 65 14.17 -0.72 -12.21
C LYS A 65 14.13 0.40 -13.26
N ARG A 66 13.44 0.18 -14.38
CA ARG A 66 13.24 1.18 -15.43
C ARG A 66 12.54 2.42 -14.87
N VAL A 67 11.39 2.23 -14.23
CA VAL A 67 10.61 3.35 -13.67
C VAL A 67 11.37 4.07 -12.56
N PHE A 68 12.03 3.35 -11.66
CA PHE A 68 12.91 3.93 -10.66
C PHE A 68 14.00 4.81 -11.28
N THR A 69 14.68 4.29 -12.32
CA THR A 69 15.76 5.02 -13.02
C THR A 69 15.24 6.31 -13.66
N GLU A 70 14.05 6.28 -14.27
CA GLU A 70 13.40 7.46 -14.83
C GLU A 70 13.10 8.50 -13.75
N ILE A 71 12.55 8.09 -12.59
CA ILE A 71 12.27 8.98 -11.45
C ILE A 71 13.57 9.64 -10.94
N ILE A 72 14.61 8.83 -10.74
CA ILE A 72 15.89 9.36 -10.23
C ILE A 72 16.59 10.27 -11.27
N LYS A 73 16.44 9.99 -12.56
CA LYS A 73 16.98 10.87 -13.61
C LYS A 73 16.32 12.24 -13.55
N GLU A 74 15.01 12.30 -13.30
CA GLU A 74 14.23 13.53 -13.28
C GLU A 74 14.38 14.31 -11.97
N PHE A 75 14.15 13.65 -10.84
CA PHE A 75 14.05 14.32 -9.54
C PHE A 75 15.29 14.19 -8.65
N LYS A 76 16.21 13.28 -8.96
CA LYS A 76 17.45 12.98 -8.19
C LYS A 76 17.21 12.37 -6.79
N LYS A 77 15.97 12.29 -6.33
CA LYS A 77 15.60 11.81 -4.99
C LYS A 77 14.20 11.18 -4.98
N ILE A 78 13.92 10.44 -3.92
CA ILE A 78 12.57 10.01 -3.51
C ILE A 78 12.50 10.21 -1.99
N ASP A 79 11.59 11.06 -1.53
CA ASP A 79 11.42 11.34 -0.10
C ASP A 79 10.46 10.34 0.56
N VAL A 80 9.43 9.92 -0.18
CA VAL A 80 8.41 8.96 0.29
C VAL A 80 8.16 7.90 -0.77
N LEU A 81 8.18 6.62 -0.39
CA LEU A 81 7.64 5.52 -1.16
C LEU A 81 6.37 5.00 -0.49
N VAL A 82 5.28 4.89 -1.26
CA VAL A 82 4.07 4.18 -0.82
C VAL A 82 3.85 2.96 -1.71
N ALA A 83 4.20 1.79 -1.20
CA ALA A 83 4.03 0.52 -1.88
C ALA A 83 2.61 -0.02 -1.63
N SER A 84 1.65 0.40 -2.48
CA SER A 84 0.22 0.08 -2.33
C SER A 84 -0.32 -0.89 -3.39
N ALA A 85 0.50 -1.30 -4.35
CA ALA A 85 0.08 -2.30 -5.32
C ALA A 85 -0.20 -3.65 -4.63
N GLY A 86 -1.38 -4.22 -4.88
CA GLY A 86 -1.76 -5.50 -4.31
C GLY A 86 -3.02 -6.07 -4.96
N ILE A 87 -3.18 -7.37 -4.86
CA ILE A 87 -4.33 -8.10 -5.40
C ILE A 87 -4.78 -9.19 -4.43
N ASN A 88 -5.97 -9.71 -4.66
CA ASN A 88 -6.35 -11.06 -4.22
C ASN A 88 -7.18 -11.73 -5.32
N THR A 89 -7.28 -13.05 -5.29
CA THR A 89 -7.99 -13.84 -6.30
C THR A 89 -9.36 -14.28 -5.79
N PRO A 90 -10.37 -14.49 -6.66
CA PRO A 90 -11.68 -14.98 -6.24
C PRO A 90 -11.61 -16.38 -5.60
N LYS A 91 -10.88 -17.31 -6.23
CA LYS A 91 -10.60 -18.64 -5.69
C LYS A 91 -9.34 -18.58 -4.86
N ARG A 92 -9.46 -18.50 -3.53
CA ARG A 92 -8.35 -18.16 -2.64
C ARG A 92 -8.11 -19.12 -1.48
N ASN A 93 -8.98 -20.10 -1.27
CA ASN A 93 -8.90 -21.01 -0.13
C ASN A 93 -8.16 -22.29 -0.53
N TRP A 94 -7.60 -23.02 0.44
CA TRP A 94 -6.80 -24.23 0.21
C TRP A 94 -7.42 -25.25 -0.76
N HIS A 95 -8.74 -25.40 -0.73
CA HIS A 95 -9.45 -26.37 -1.59
C HIS A 95 -9.66 -25.89 -3.03
N ASN A 96 -9.42 -24.61 -3.35
CA ASN A 96 -9.78 -24.05 -4.65
C ASN A 96 -8.79 -23.05 -5.26
N ILE A 97 -7.71 -22.68 -4.54
CA ILE A 97 -6.66 -21.82 -5.10
C ILE A 97 -5.81 -22.64 -6.08
N SER A 98 -5.52 -22.09 -7.26
CA SER A 98 -4.53 -22.66 -8.17
C SER A 98 -3.11 -22.23 -7.78
N HIS A 99 -2.09 -23.01 -8.20
CA HIS A 99 -0.69 -22.61 -8.02
C HIS A 99 -0.41 -21.29 -8.74
N GLN A 100 -0.97 -21.09 -9.94
CA GLN A 100 -0.81 -19.85 -10.71
C GLN A 100 -1.40 -18.64 -9.97
N ASP A 101 -2.57 -18.78 -9.33
CA ASP A 101 -3.17 -17.72 -8.53
C ASP A 101 -2.36 -17.43 -7.27
N PHE A 102 -1.84 -18.49 -6.61
CA PHE A 102 -0.94 -18.35 -5.47
C PHE A 102 0.31 -17.56 -5.86
N ASP A 103 1.02 -18.01 -6.89
CA ASP A 103 2.25 -17.37 -7.39
C ASP A 103 2.00 -15.92 -7.82
N LYS A 104 0.85 -15.65 -8.45
CA LYS A 104 0.48 -14.30 -8.87
C LYS A 104 0.32 -13.35 -7.69
N VAL A 105 -0.34 -13.80 -6.61
CA VAL A 105 -0.48 -13.00 -5.39
C VAL A 105 0.89 -12.75 -4.77
N ILE A 106 1.73 -13.77 -4.62
CA ILE A 106 3.09 -13.64 -4.07
C ILE A 106 3.93 -12.66 -4.91
N LYS A 107 3.91 -12.80 -6.23
CA LYS A 107 4.67 -11.92 -7.14
C LYS A 107 4.29 -10.44 -7.00
N ILE A 108 3.00 -10.14 -6.85
CA ILE A 108 2.54 -8.76 -6.78
C ILE A 108 2.64 -8.22 -5.35
N ASP A 109 2.06 -8.94 -4.38
CA ASP A 109 1.85 -8.45 -3.02
C ASP A 109 3.09 -8.54 -2.12
N LEU A 110 4.06 -9.38 -2.49
CA LEU A 110 5.33 -9.54 -1.77
C LEU A 110 6.52 -9.11 -2.62
N ASN A 111 6.76 -9.79 -3.76
CA ASN A 111 7.96 -9.52 -4.54
C ASN A 111 7.95 -8.10 -5.11
N GLY A 112 6.80 -7.59 -5.56
CA GLY A 112 6.66 -6.22 -6.06
C GLY A 112 6.99 -5.17 -4.99
N ILE A 113 6.59 -5.41 -3.74
CA ILE A 113 6.97 -4.56 -2.59
C ILE A 113 8.47 -4.65 -2.34
N PHE A 114 9.04 -5.86 -2.36
CA PHE A 114 10.47 -6.05 -2.17
C PHE A 114 11.28 -5.31 -3.25
N TYR A 115 10.95 -5.46 -4.54
CA TYR A 115 11.67 -4.84 -5.65
C TYR A 115 11.67 -3.30 -5.56
N THR A 116 10.51 -2.71 -5.27
CA THR A 116 10.40 -1.25 -5.11
C THR A 116 11.15 -0.76 -3.89
N ASN A 117 10.99 -1.45 -2.74
CA ASN A 117 11.67 -1.09 -1.50
C ASN A 117 13.19 -1.15 -1.65
N GLN A 118 13.73 -2.22 -2.26
CA GLN A 118 15.17 -2.42 -2.41
C GLN A 118 15.85 -1.26 -3.16
N LEU A 119 15.31 -0.86 -4.31
CA LEU A 119 15.88 0.22 -5.11
C LEU A 119 15.76 1.58 -4.41
N VAL A 120 14.59 1.85 -3.81
CA VAL A 120 14.35 3.12 -3.11
C VAL A 120 15.19 3.20 -1.83
N LEU A 121 15.34 2.09 -1.10
CA LEU A 121 16.14 2.01 0.12
C LEU A 121 17.59 2.40 -0.13
N GLU A 122 18.23 1.87 -1.19
CA GLU A 122 19.60 2.24 -1.54
C GLU A 122 19.71 3.73 -1.86
N LYS A 123 18.73 4.29 -2.58
CA LYS A 123 18.72 5.73 -2.84
C LYS A 123 18.51 6.58 -1.58
N MET A 124 17.63 6.15 -0.69
CA MET A 124 17.40 6.85 0.58
C MET A 124 18.61 6.77 1.51
N LYS A 125 19.42 5.70 1.46
CA LYS A 125 20.71 5.62 2.19
C LYS A 125 21.69 6.69 1.72
N GLU A 126 21.80 6.94 0.42
CA GLU A 126 22.59 8.04 -0.14
C GLU A 126 22.07 9.41 0.34
N GLN A 127 20.75 9.57 0.40
CA GLN A 127 20.09 10.81 0.85
C GLN A 127 20.20 11.01 2.36
N LYS A 128 20.46 9.96 3.15
CA LYS A 128 20.42 9.93 4.61
C LYS A 128 19.05 10.34 5.18
N SER A 129 18.01 10.05 4.45
CA SER A 129 16.61 10.34 4.83
C SER A 129 15.63 9.60 3.92
N GLY A 130 14.47 9.26 4.44
CA GLY A 130 13.38 8.69 3.67
C GLY A 130 12.27 8.08 4.53
N LEU A 131 11.12 7.92 3.90
CA LEU A 131 9.98 7.21 4.48
C LEU A 131 9.46 6.18 3.48
N ILE A 132 9.41 4.92 3.91
CA ILE A 132 8.79 3.83 3.16
C ILE A 132 7.51 3.43 3.88
N VAL A 133 6.38 3.45 3.16
CA VAL A 133 5.09 2.99 3.67
C VAL A 133 4.63 1.80 2.84
N ASN A 134 4.60 0.64 3.45
CA ASN A 134 4.10 -0.59 2.84
C ASN A 134 2.65 -0.81 3.23
N ILE A 135 1.74 -0.87 2.25
CA ILE A 135 0.35 -1.20 2.51
C ILE A 135 0.22 -2.71 2.68
N SER A 136 0.23 -3.11 3.93
CA SER A 136 -0.02 -4.47 4.36
C SER A 136 -1.53 -4.73 4.50
N SER A 137 -1.94 -5.44 5.53
CA SER A 137 -3.34 -5.78 5.83
C SER A 137 -3.47 -6.31 7.25
N TRP A 138 -4.68 -6.34 7.77
CA TRP A 138 -5.03 -7.18 8.92
C TRP A 138 -4.63 -8.64 8.72
N ALA A 139 -4.69 -9.12 7.46
CA ALA A 139 -4.20 -10.43 7.08
C ALA A 139 -2.68 -10.61 7.26
N GLY A 140 -1.93 -9.54 7.46
CA GLY A 140 -0.51 -9.59 7.85
C GLY A 140 -0.29 -9.82 9.35
N LYS A 141 -1.35 -9.80 10.14
CA LYS A 141 -1.32 -10.00 11.60
C LYS A 141 -2.18 -11.17 12.05
N TYR A 142 -3.30 -11.38 11.39
CA TYR A 142 -4.30 -12.37 11.77
C TYR A 142 -4.61 -13.27 10.60
N VAL A 143 -4.63 -14.57 10.86
CA VAL A 143 -5.03 -15.57 9.86
C VAL A 143 -6.54 -15.60 9.75
N SER A 144 -7.07 -15.54 8.54
CA SER A 144 -8.50 -15.61 8.27
C SER A 144 -8.79 -16.44 7.01
N THR A 145 -9.85 -17.21 7.04
CA THR A 145 -10.34 -17.95 5.87
C THR A 145 -10.82 -17.02 4.75
N LEU A 146 -11.21 -15.79 5.09
CA LEU A 146 -11.68 -14.79 4.14
C LEU A 146 -10.57 -14.36 3.16
N THR A 147 -9.33 -14.30 3.61
CA THR A 147 -8.19 -13.78 2.84
C THR A 147 -7.42 -14.85 2.09
N GLY A 148 -7.47 -16.09 2.56
CA GLY A 148 -6.78 -17.23 1.97
C GLY A 148 -5.27 -17.28 2.22
N PRO A 149 -4.60 -18.42 1.93
CA PRO A 149 -3.20 -18.63 2.28
C PRO A 149 -2.22 -17.71 1.54
N ALA A 150 -2.39 -17.47 0.25
CA ALA A 150 -1.46 -16.66 -0.55
C ALA A 150 -1.38 -15.22 -0.03
N TYR A 151 -2.52 -14.56 0.10
CA TYR A 151 -2.59 -13.18 0.55
C TYR A 151 -2.12 -13.03 2.01
N THR A 152 -2.55 -13.94 2.88
CA THR A 152 -2.15 -13.95 4.29
C THR A 152 -0.65 -14.10 4.44
N SER A 153 -0.04 -15.07 3.72
CA SER A 153 1.41 -15.28 3.75
C SER A 153 2.17 -14.06 3.21
N ALA A 154 1.72 -13.50 2.06
CA ALA A 154 2.34 -12.31 1.50
C ALA A 154 2.33 -11.13 2.47
N LYS A 155 1.18 -10.85 3.12
CA LYS A 155 1.05 -9.69 4.02
C LYS A 155 1.79 -9.88 5.34
N HIS A 156 1.91 -11.10 5.89
CA HIS A 156 2.82 -11.39 7.02
C HIS A 156 4.28 -11.13 6.62
N ALA A 157 4.69 -11.57 5.44
CA ALA A 157 6.04 -11.33 4.94
C ALA A 157 6.32 -9.84 4.72
N VAL A 158 5.33 -9.04 4.26
CA VAL A 158 5.46 -7.58 4.12
C VAL A 158 5.73 -6.90 5.46
N ASN A 159 5.07 -7.33 6.55
CA ASN A 159 5.36 -6.79 7.89
C ASN A 159 6.80 -7.10 8.31
N ALA A 160 7.26 -8.35 8.10
CA ALA A 160 8.65 -8.74 8.38
C ALA A 160 9.67 -7.96 7.53
N LEU A 161 9.40 -7.76 6.23
CA LEU A 161 10.25 -6.93 5.37
C LEU A 161 10.32 -5.48 5.87
N THR A 162 9.20 -4.92 6.32
CA THR A 162 9.14 -3.54 6.83
C THR A 162 9.98 -3.39 8.09
N GLU A 163 9.90 -4.35 9.01
CA GLU A 163 10.72 -4.36 10.23
C GLU A 163 12.21 -4.51 9.90
N SER A 164 12.57 -5.40 8.96
CA SER A 164 13.95 -5.57 8.49
C SER A 164 14.54 -4.26 7.95
N ILE A 165 13.77 -3.46 7.20
CA ILE A 165 14.22 -2.13 6.75
C ILE A 165 14.58 -1.24 7.94
N ASN A 166 13.74 -1.18 8.98
CA ASN A 166 14.01 -0.36 10.16
C ASN A 166 15.25 -0.81 10.92
N MET A 167 15.47 -2.13 11.02
CA MET A 167 16.66 -2.70 11.66
C MET A 167 17.96 -2.37 10.89
N GLU A 168 17.91 -2.46 9.56
CA GLU A 168 19.09 -2.31 8.71
C GLU A 168 19.38 -0.86 8.32
N ALA A 169 18.36 0.00 8.24
CA ALA A 169 18.50 1.33 7.63
C ALA A 169 18.13 2.50 8.56
N GLY A 170 17.64 2.24 9.76
CA GLY A 170 17.30 3.30 10.71
C GLY A 170 18.45 4.25 11.02
N HIS A 171 19.69 3.74 11.09
CA HIS A 171 20.89 4.55 11.32
C HIS A 171 21.26 5.49 10.15
N PHE A 172 20.66 5.30 8.96
CA PHE A 172 20.75 6.25 7.85
C PHE A 172 19.62 7.30 7.87
N GLY A 173 18.80 7.35 8.92
CA GLY A 173 17.66 8.27 8.99
C GLY A 173 16.44 7.83 8.15
N ILE A 174 16.36 6.55 7.79
CA ILE A 174 15.26 5.98 7.03
C ILE A 174 14.25 5.34 8.00
N ARG A 175 12.98 5.53 7.71
CA ARG A 175 11.86 4.97 8.47
C ARG A 175 10.98 4.13 7.55
N ALA A 176 10.52 3.00 8.03
CA ALA A 176 9.53 2.20 7.32
C ALA A 176 8.33 1.89 8.22
N CYS A 177 7.13 1.94 7.66
CA CYS A 177 5.90 1.61 8.36
C CYS A 177 5.04 0.64 7.53
N ALA A 178 4.58 -0.43 8.15
CA ALA A 178 3.53 -1.27 7.62
C ALA A 178 2.17 -0.74 8.08
N ILE A 179 1.34 -0.27 7.15
CA ILE A 179 -0.07 0.02 7.46
C ILE A 179 -0.86 -1.26 7.25
N CYS A 180 -1.56 -1.72 8.29
CA CYS A 180 -2.31 -2.96 8.34
C CYS A 180 -3.82 -2.66 8.43
N PRO A 181 -4.47 -2.27 7.32
CA PRO A 181 -5.90 -1.99 7.34
C PRO A 181 -6.72 -3.27 7.47
N GLY A 182 -7.84 -3.16 8.17
CA GLY A 182 -8.92 -4.13 8.12
C GLY A 182 -9.68 -4.07 6.80
N GLU A 183 -11.00 -4.16 6.86
CA GLU A 183 -11.81 -4.05 5.65
C GLU A 183 -11.88 -2.58 5.17
N VAL A 184 -11.35 -2.33 3.98
CA VAL A 184 -11.38 -1.02 3.32
C VAL A 184 -12.32 -1.06 2.13
N ALA A 185 -13.17 -0.05 1.99
CA ALA A 185 -14.12 0.08 0.87
C ALA A 185 -13.40 0.44 -0.44
N THR A 186 -12.73 -0.52 -1.05
CA THR A 186 -11.95 -0.38 -2.29
C THR A 186 -12.40 -1.38 -3.35
N PRO A 187 -12.07 -1.19 -4.62
CA PRO A 187 -12.42 -2.11 -5.71
C PRO A 187 -11.90 -3.55 -5.53
N ILE A 188 -10.95 -3.80 -4.64
CA ILE A 188 -10.50 -5.17 -4.32
C ILE A 188 -11.63 -6.02 -3.73
N LEU A 189 -12.63 -5.40 -3.11
CA LEU A 189 -13.81 -6.08 -2.56
C LEU A 189 -14.67 -6.75 -3.63
N ASP A 190 -14.67 -6.22 -4.85
CA ASP A 190 -15.45 -6.74 -5.97
C ASP A 190 -14.94 -8.13 -6.41
N LYS A 191 -13.74 -8.51 -6.01
CA LYS A 191 -13.14 -9.83 -6.24
C LYS A 191 -13.45 -10.83 -5.11
N ARG A 192 -14.25 -10.46 -4.13
CA ARG A 192 -14.62 -11.39 -3.06
C ARG A 192 -15.57 -12.47 -3.56
N PRO A 193 -15.46 -13.70 -3.03
CA PRO A 193 -16.42 -14.77 -3.32
C PRO A 193 -17.86 -14.38 -2.97
N ILE A 194 -18.03 -13.60 -1.91
CA ILE A 194 -19.35 -13.08 -1.48
C ILE A 194 -19.28 -11.54 -1.62
N PRO A 195 -20.16 -10.95 -2.43
CA PRO A 195 -20.25 -9.49 -2.57
C PRO A 195 -20.52 -8.80 -1.23
N VAL A 196 -19.99 -7.60 -1.08
CA VAL A 196 -20.22 -6.74 0.08
C VAL A 196 -21.31 -5.74 -0.28
N SER A 197 -22.31 -5.57 0.60
CA SER A 197 -23.39 -4.60 0.40
C SER A 197 -22.84 -3.15 0.47
N ASP A 198 -23.52 -2.22 -0.18
CA ASP A 198 -23.15 -0.80 -0.12
C ASP A 198 -23.32 -0.23 1.30
N GLU A 199 -24.25 -0.78 2.07
CA GLU A 199 -24.43 -0.41 3.48
C GLU A 199 -23.23 -0.86 4.33
N ASP A 200 -22.75 -2.09 4.14
CA ASP A 200 -21.54 -2.57 4.82
C ASP A 200 -20.30 -1.78 4.40
N LYS A 201 -20.18 -1.44 3.11
CA LYS A 201 -19.06 -0.62 2.62
C LYS A 201 -18.99 0.75 3.33
N LYS A 202 -20.14 1.36 3.66
CA LYS A 202 -20.18 2.62 4.41
C LYS A 202 -19.65 2.50 5.85
N LYS A 203 -19.73 1.31 6.45
CA LYS A 203 -19.25 1.04 7.81
C LYS A 203 -17.78 0.61 7.84
N MET A 204 -17.16 0.34 6.69
CA MET A 204 -15.75 -0.03 6.57
C MET A 204 -14.83 1.20 6.70
N VAL A 205 -13.55 0.93 6.90
CA VAL A 205 -12.50 1.95 6.68
C VAL A 205 -12.59 2.44 5.24
N GLN A 206 -12.50 3.75 5.04
CA GLN A 206 -12.46 4.32 3.69
C GLN A 206 -11.01 4.46 3.22
N PRO A 207 -10.74 4.44 1.90
CA PRO A 207 -9.38 4.66 1.38
C PRO A 207 -8.74 5.95 1.87
N GLU A 208 -9.54 6.99 2.06
CA GLU A 208 -9.14 8.30 2.59
C GLU A 208 -8.58 8.22 4.01
N ASP A 209 -9.09 7.31 4.84
CA ASP A 209 -8.62 7.13 6.22
C ASP A 209 -7.21 6.52 6.22
N CYS A 210 -6.95 5.58 5.31
CA CYS A 210 -5.61 5.04 5.10
C CYS A 210 -4.66 6.12 4.57
N ALA A 211 -5.10 6.95 3.63
CA ALA A 211 -4.31 8.05 3.10
C ALA A 211 -3.95 9.08 4.18
N LYS A 212 -4.90 9.48 5.03
CA LYS A 212 -4.62 10.35 6.20
C LYS A 212 -3.57 9.76 7.12
N THR A 213 -3.54 8.43 7.28
CA THR A 213 -2.50 7.77 8.07
C THR A 213 -1.13 7.89 7.41
N VAL A 214 -1.03 7.83 6.09
CA VAL A 214 0.22 8.10 5.36
C VAL A 214 0.66 9.55 5.59
N ILE A 215 -0.26 10.52 5.46
CA ILE A 215 0.05 11.93 5.73
C ILE A 215 0.58 12.12 7.16
N PHE A 216 -0.09 11.56 8.16
CA PHE A 216 0.38 11.58 9.54
C PHE A 216 1.83 11.09 9.68
N LEU A 217 2.20 9.98 9.03
CA LEU A 217 3.57 9.46 9.05
C LEU A 217 4.58 10.43 8.43
N THR A 218 4.20 11.17 7.37
CA THR A 218 5.09 12.15 6.73
C THR A 218 5.36 13.37 7.60
N GLN A 219 4.46 13.71 8.51
CA GLN A 219 4.53 14.88 9.39
C GLN A 219 5.29 14.60 10.69
N LEU A 220 5.58 13.34 11.00
CA LEU A 220 6.36 12.98 12.18
C LEU A 220 7.80 13.49 12.10
N HIS A 221 8.35 13.89 13.25
CA HIS A 221 9.76 14.26 13.33
C HIS A 221 10.65 13.06 12.90
N PRO A 222 11.73 13.26 12.11
CA PRO A 222 12.57 12.17 11.58
C PRO A 222 13.12 11.19 12.62
N ARG A 223 13.27 11.58 13.89
CA ARG A 223 13.69 10.67 14.97
C ARG A 223 12.61 9.66 15.40
N VAL A 224 11.36 9.83 14.95
CA VAL A 224 10.23 8.98 15.34
C VAL A 224 9.94 8.00 14.22
N CYS A 225 10.07 6.71 14.49
CA CYS A 225 9.65 5.64 13.62
C CYS A 225 8.43 4.94 14.22
N ILE A 226 7.35 4.83 13.45
CA ILE A 226 6.22 3.94 13.75
C ILE A 226 6.36 2.74 12.84
N ASN A 227 6.68 1.59 13.40
CA ASN A 227 6.98 0.39 12.62
C ASN A 227 5.71 -0.19 11.97
N GLU A 228 4.57 -0.06 12.67
CA GLU A 228 3.32 -0.64 12.22
C GLU A 228 2.12 0.15 12.74
N ILE A 229 1.07 0.28 11.91
CA ILE A 229 -0.22 0.84 12.30
C ILE A 229 -1.33 -0.12 11.86
N THR A 230 -2.14 -0.56 12.81
CA THR A 230 -3.36 -1.33 12.51
C THR A 230 -4.57 -0.39 12.51
N ILE A 231 -5.36 -0.41 11.44
CA ILE A 231 -6.56 0.39 11.27
C ILE A 231 -7.75 -0.54 11.11
N SER A 232 -8.74 -0.43 11.97
CA SER A 232 -9.96 -1.24 11.90
C SER A 232 -11.18 -0.35 11.78
N PRO A 233 -12.24 -0.79 11.09
CA PRO A 233 -13.52 -0.11 11.20
C PRO A 233 -14.04 -0.25 12.64
N THR A 234 -14.69 0.78 13.16
CA THR A 234 -15.33 0.71 14.49
C THR A 234 -16.38 -0.40 14.49
N TRP A 235 -17.15 -0.52 13.41
CA TRP A 235 -18.05 -1.66 13.18
C TRP A 235 -17.30 -2.78 12.46
N ASN A 236 -16.46 -3.51 13.22
CA ASN A 236 -15.72 -4.63 12.67
C ASN A 236 -16.62 -5.88 12.61
N ARG A 237 -16.90 -6.36 11.41
CA ARG A 237 -17.81 -7.49 11.19
C ARG A 237 -17.37 -8.78 11.90
N ASP A 238 -16.06 -9.02 12.01
CA ASP A 238 -15.54 -10.18 12.76
C ASP A 238 -15.80 -10.08 14.26
N TYR A 239 -15.89 -8.85 14.81
CA TYR A 239 -16.21 -8.63 16.21
C TYR A 239 -17.71 -8.72 16.45
N VAL A 240 -18.51 -8.00 15.65
CA VAL A 240 -19.96 -7.94 15.85
C VAL A 240 -20.64 -9.27 15.53
N SER A 241 -20.11 -10.10 14.62
CA SER A 241 -20.67 -11.42 14.32
C SER A 241 -20.68 -12.37 15.51
N ARG A 242 -19.90 -12.06 16.56
CA ARG A 242 -19.83 -12.84 17.80
C ARG A 242 -20.73 -12.28 18.93
N LEU A 243 -21.41 -11.17 18.67
CA LEU A 243 -22.19 -10.42 19.65
C LEU A 243 -23.69 -10.40 19.28
N THR A 244 -24.22 -11.54 18.85
CA THR A 244 -25.56 -11.64 18.24
C THR A 244 -26.68 -11.06 19.10
N ASP A 245 -26.57 -11.10 20.44
CA ASP A 245 -27.62 -10.69 21.39
C ASP A 245 -27.40 -9.25 21.94
N GLN A 246 -26.31 -8.57 21.55
CA GLN A 246 -25.90 -7.29 22.12
C GLN A 246 -25.83 -6.16 21.07
N ILE A 247 -26.14 -6.45 19.80
CA ILE A 247 -26.09 -5.45 18.72
C ILE A 247 -27.37 -4.64 18.75
N PRO A 248 -27.29 -3.30 18.97
CA PRO A 248 -28.46 -2.44 18.83
C PRO A 248 -29.07 -2.54 17.44
N SER A 249 -30.38 -2.65 17.37
CA SER A 249 -31.17 -2.66 16.14
C SER A 249 -31.04 -1.35 15.36
#